data_b7b1b45bceffd680f2c2c897162ca384
#
_entry.id   b7b1b45bceffd680f2c2c897162ca384
#
_cell.length_a   1.000
_cell.length_b   1.000
_cell.length_c   1.000
_cell.angle_alpha   90.00
_cell.angle_beta   90.00
_cell.angle_gamma   90.00
#
_symmetry.space_group_name_H-M   'P 1'
#
loop_
_entity.id
_entity.type
_entity.pdbx_description
1 polymer ?
#
loop_
_entity_poly.entity_id
_entity_poly.type
_entity_poly.pdbx_seq_one_letter_code
_entity_poly.pdbx_strand_id
1 'polypeptide(L)'
;MLATAARRAGDDPRPEDHVEGRADGLRIGPLSKTFALKTGTVQALGDIRLDVPGGSFVSIVGSSGCGKSTLLRIVAGLETDYDGSVTLGGRPIGGPGLDRGVIFQEHRLLPWLTVEQNIAFGLKNLPRAEVARRVREHLELVGLEGFAKAHPHQLSGGMAQRVAIARALVNQPRVLLLDEPFGALDALTRIQMQQEILRIWEAQRTTMILVTHDIDEAVFLGDEVVVMSSRPGTIRKRLPVGLPRPRDRSSPDFMALRKEIHREFFTAAELPFAYEI
;
A
#
# COMPACT_ATOMS: atom_id res chain seq x y z
N MET A 1 71.70 -4.79 -11.18
CA MET A 1 70.56 -5.43 -11.89
C MET A 1 69.36 -5.33 -10.98
N LEU A 2 68.48 -4.40 -11.30
CA LEU A 2 67.28 -4.07 -10.54
C LEU A 2 66.13 -4.92 -11.01
N ALA A 3 65.47 -5.69 -10.13
CA ALA A 3 64.19 -6.38 -10.40
C ALA A 3 63.06 -5.61 -9.73
N THR A 4 62.25 -5.00 -10.57
CA THR A 4 61.06 -4.22 -10.19
C THR A 4 59.92 -5.18 -9.91
N ALA A 5 59.42 -5.23 -8.68
CA ALA A 5 58.22 -5.95 -8.28
C ALA A 5 57.00 -5.10 -8.58
N ALA A 6 56.12 -5.57 -9.49
CA ALA A 6 54.84 -5.00 -9.80
C ALA A 6 53.85 -5.31 -8.66
N ARG A 7 53.36 -4.26 -7.97
CA ARG A 7 52.25 -4.32 -7.01
C ARG A 7 50.95 -4.51 -7.81
N ARG A 8 50.20 -5.59 -7.53
CA ARG A 8 48.83 -5.78 -7.95
C ARG A 8 47.94 -4.80 -7.20
N ALA A 9 47.10 -4.09 -7.98
CA ALA A 9 46.08 -3.21 -7.48
C ALA A 9 45.04 -3.99 -6.62
N GLY A 10 44.73 -3.44 -5.47
CA GLY A 10 43.84 -4.00 -4.49
C GLY A 10 42.41 -4.02 -5.02
N ASP A 11 41.73 -5.08 -4.66
CA ASP A 11 40.31 -5.29 -4.72
C ASP A 11 39.65 -4.26 -3.77
N ASP A 12 38.95 -3.30 -4.34
CA ASP A 12 38.17 -2.31 -3.59
C ASP A 12 36.84 -3.00 -3.19
N PRO A 13 36.51 -3.17 -1.91
CA PRO A 13 35.26 -3.79 -1.53
C PRO A 13 34.11 -2.85 -1.94
N ARG A 14 33.20 -3.40 -2.76
CA ARG A 14 31.93 -2.73 -3.09
C ARG A 14 31.23 -2.34 -1.79
N PRO A 15 30.60 -1.14 -1.71
CA PRO A 15 29.86 -0.75 -0.53
C PRO A 15 28.73 -1.77 -0.30
N GLU A 16 28.73 -2.38 0.87
CA GLU A 16 27.68 -3.26 1.35
C GLU A 16 26.37 -2.45 1.37
N ASP A 17 25.42 -2.85 0.55
CA ASP A 17 24.08 -2.28 0.50
C ASP A 17 23.45 -2.32 1.89
N HIS A 18 23.02 -1.17 2.38
CA HIS A 18 22.43 -0.95 3.68
C HIS A 18 21.29 -1.93 3.98
N VAL A 19 21.54 -2.88 4.86
CA VAL A 19 20.61 -3.93 5.31
C VAL A 19 19.61 -3.41 6.35
N GLU A 20 19.60 -2.12 6.67
CA GLU A 20 18.72 -1.54 7.71
C GLU A 20 17.22 -1.57 7.38
N GLY A 21 16.81 -1.57 6.10
CA GLY A 21 15.40 -1.61 5.70
C GLY A 21 14.71 -2.97 5.88
N ARG A 22 15.46 -4.06 6.11
CA ARG A 22 14.87 -5.42 6.23
C ARG A 22 14.27 -5.72 7.61
N ALA A 23 14.73 -5.05 8.67
CA ALA A 23 14.26 -5.32 10.04
C ALA A 23 12.81 -4.85 10.28
N ASP A 24 12.34 -3.82 9.56
CA ASP A 24 11.03 -3.19 9.75
C ASP A 24 9.95 -3.60 8.74
N GLY A 25 10.27 -4.48 7.80
CA GLY A 25 9.38 -4.91 6.72
C GLY A 25 8.25 -5.83 7.17
N LEU A 26 7.25 -5.96 6.29
CA LEU A 26 6.20 -6.98 6.36
C LEU A 26 6.66 -8.22 5.59
N ARG A 27 6.56 -9.39 6.24
CA ARG A 27 6.81 -10.67 5.58
C ARG A 27 5.56 -11.54 5.64
N ILE A 28 5.15 -12.03 4.49
CA ILE A 28 4.09 -13.01 4.30
C ILE A 28 4.77 -14.29 3.85
N GLY A 29 4.82 -15.29 4.73
CA GLY A 29 5.34 -16.65 4.46
C GLY A 29 4.29 -17.48 3.74
N PRO A 30 4.51 -18.75 3.41
CA PRO A 30 3.52 -19.53 2.68
C PRO A 30 2.17 -19.41 3.35
N LEU A 31 1.28 -18.62 2.73
CA LEU A 31 -0.02 -18.25 3.29
C LEU A 31 -1.12 -18.77 2.40
N SER A 32 -2.06 -19.51 2.99
CA SER A 32 -3.27 -19.99 2.34
C SER A 32 -4.51 -19.66 3.17
N LYS A 33 -5.61 -19.38 2.48
CA LYS A 33 -6.91 -19.13 3.13
C LYS A 33 -8.03 -19.81 2.38
N THR A 34 -8.79 -20.63 3.11
CA THR A 34 -10.00 -21.29 2.63
C THR A 34 -11.19 -20.82 3.46
N PHE A 35 -12.28 -20.46 2.82
CA PHE A 35 -13.55 -20.16 3.47
C PHE A 35 -14.52 -21.33 3.34
N ALA A 36 -15.15 -21.71 4.48
CA ALA A 36 -16.26 -22.63 4.48
C ALA A 36 -17.55 -21.89 4.07
N LEU A 37 -18.26 -22.42 3.08
CA LEU A 37 -19.56 -21.93 2.64
C LEU A 37 -20.62 -23.01 2.90
N LYS A 38 -21.90 -22.65 2.85
CA LYS A 38 -23.01 -23.62 2.97
C LYS A 38 -22.99 -24.70 1.87
N THR A 39 -22.37 -24.37 0.72
CA THR A 39 -22.33 -25.22 -0.48
C THR A 39 -20.96 -25.88 -0.71
N GLY A 40 -20.03 -25.80 0.25
CA GLY A 40 -18.67 -26.33 0.10
C GLY A 40 -17.59 -25.40 0.64
N THR A 41 -16.39 -25.51 0.11
CA THR A 41 -15.25 -24.66 0.49
C THR A 41 -14.74 -23.87 -0.70
N VAL A 42 -14.24 -22.65 -0.46
CA VAL A 42 -13.60 -21.82 -1.49
C VAL A 42 -12.22 -21.41 -0.99
N GLN A 43 -11.19 -21.83 -1.72
CA GLN A 43 -9.84 -21.37 -1.46
C GLN A 43 -9.68 -19.97 -2.06
N ALA A 44 -9.57 -18.97 -1.19
CA ALA A 44 -9.41 -17.57 -1.59
C ALA A 44 -7.95 -17.24 -1.90
N LEU A 45 -7.00 -17.76 -1.11
CA LEU A 45 -5.55 -17.57 -1.28
C LEU A 45 -4.83 -18.92 -1.27
N GLY A 46 -3.83 -19.05 -2.14
CA GLY A 46 -2.99 -20.26 -2.24
C GLY A 46 -1.52 -19.91 -2.30
N ASP A 47 -0.74 -20.33 -1.29
CA ASP A 47 0.73 -20.20 -1.20
C ASP A 47 1.25 -18.77 -1.53
N ILE A 48 0.67 -17.75 -0.90
CA ILE A 48 1.17 -16.37 -1.04
C ILE A 48 2.49 -16.23 -0.28
N ARG A 49 3.52 -15.76 -0.98
CA ARG A 49 4.83 -15.40 -0.42
C ARG A 49 5.22 -14.02 -0.86
N LEU A 50 5.31 -13.06 0.07
CA LEU A 50 5.60 -11.67 -0.24
C LEU A 50 6.42 -11.04 0.89
N ASP A 51 7.58 -10.51 0.52
CA ASP A 51 8.38 -9.65 1.38
C ASP A 51 8.21 -8.20 0.91
N VAL A 52 7.77 -7.34 1.81
CA VAL A 52 7.59 -5.89 1.60
C VAL A 52 8.62 -5.16 2.47
N PRO A 53 9.63 -4.53 1.87
CA PRO A 53 10.64 -3.78 2.62
C PRO A 53 10.01 -2.63 3.42
N GLY A 54 10.60 -2.31 4.57
CA GLY A 54 10.19 -1.13 5.35
C GLY A 54 10.33 0.15 4.53
N GLY A 55 9.33 1.04 4.60
CA GLY A 55 9.31 2.31 3.88
C GLY A 55 9.00 2.22 2.38
N SER A 56 8.82 1.02 1.82
CA SER A 56 8.45 0.86 0.41
C SER A 56 6.96 1.06 0.15
N PHE A 57 6.62 1.37 -1.10
CA PHE A 57 5.24 1.41 -1.59
C PHE A 57 5.01 0.23 -2.53
N VAL A 58 4.24 -0.78 -2.11
CA VAL A 58 3.92 -1.96 -2.93
C VAL A 58 2.47 -1.90 -3.38
N SER A 59 2.24 -2.04 -4.68
CA SER A 59 0.90 -2.09 -5.27
C SER A 59 0.55 -3.53 -5.66
N ILE A 60 -0.62 -4.01 -5.25
CA ILE A 60 -1.13 -5.35 -5.57
C ILE A 60 -2.30 -5.20 -6.53
N VAL A 61 -2.16 -5.74 -7.73
CA VAL A 61 -3.19 -5.71 -8.76
C VAL A 61 -3.73 -7.12 -9.06
N GLY A 62 -4.99 -7.19 -9.45
CA GLY A 62 -5.63 -8.46 -9.79
C GLY A 62 -7.10 -8.26 -10.12
N SER A 63 -7.70 -9.23 -10.81
CA SER A 63 -9.13 -9.23 -11.12
C SER A 63 -10.00 -9.20 -9.85
N SER A 64 -11.26 -8.77 -10.00
CA SER A 64 -12.21 -8.81 -8.87
C SER A 64 -12.35 -10.24 -8.33
N GLY A 65 -12.33 -10.37 -7.01
CA GLY A 65 -12.47 -11.66 -6.33
C GLY A 65 -11.23 -12.55 -6.33
N CYS A 66 -10.04 -12.05 -6.74
CA CYS A 66 -8.79 -12.82 -6.67
C CYS A 66 -8.15 -12.89 -5.26
N GLY A 67 -8.80 -12.35 -4.23
CA GLY A 67 -8.31 -12.47 -2.84
C GLY A 67 -7.54 -11.27 -2.30
N LYS A 68 -7.37 -10.15 -3.04
CA LYS A 68 -6.62 -8.95 -2.60
C LYS A 68 -7.09 -8.41 -1.25
N SER A 69 -8.39 -8.16 -1.10
CA SER A 69 -8.96 -7.66 0.16
C SER A 69 -8.88 -8.70 1.28
N THR A 70 -8.91 -10.01 0.96
CA THR A 70 -8.66 -11.08 1.94
C THR A 70 -7.23 -11.01 2.46
N LEU A 71 -6.24 -10.90 1.56
CA LEU A 71 -4.84 -10.73 1.91
C LEU A 71 -4.64 -9.49 2.80
N LEU A 72 -5.24 -8.38 2.42
CA LEU A 72 -5.15 -7.12 3.15
C LEU A 72 -5.78 -7.23 4.55
N ARG A 73 -6.93 -7.93 4.69
CA ARG A 73 -7.56 -8.21 5.99
C ARG A 73 -6.70 -9.09 6.90
N ILE A 74 -6.01 -10.07 6.35
CA ILE A 74 -5.06 -10.91 7.09
C ILE A 74 -3.89 -10.04 7.60
N VAL A 75 -3.29 -9.22 6.75
CA VAL A 75 -2.22 -8.30 7.15
C VAL A 75 -2.70 -7.28 8.19
N ALA A 76 -3.95 -6.81 8.10
CA ALA A 76 -4.56 -5.93 9.10
C ALA A 76 -4.82 -6.64 10.45
N GLY A 77 -4.76 -7.98 10.48
CA GLY A 77 -5.15 -8.80 11.64
C GLY A 77 -6.66 -8.90 11.85
N LEU A 78 -7.46 -8.56 10.82
CA LEU A 78 -8.92 -8.67 10.84
C LEU A 78 -9.42 -10.05 10.45
N GLU A 79 -8.56 -10.84 9.84
CA GLU A 79 -8.77 -12.27 9.53
C GLU A 79 -7.59 -13.04 10.09
N THR A 80 -7.84 -13.92 11.03
CA THR A 80 -6.80 -14.66 11.78
C THR A 80 -6.82 -16.16 11.53
N ASP A 81 -7.89 -16.65 10.88
CA ASP A 81 -8.03 -18.06 10.51
C ASP A 81 -7.43 -18.27 9.10
N TYR A 82 -6.15 -18.64 9.07
CA TYR A 82 -5.40 -18.93 7.83
C TYR A 82 -4.23 -19.87 8.15
N ASP A 83 -3.76 -20.57 7.13
CA ASP A 83 -2.55 -21.39 7.20
C ASP A 83 -1.34 -20.57 6.78
N GLY A 84 -0.23 -20.72 7.52
CA GLY A 84 1.02 -20.03 7.22
C GLY A 84 1.40 -18.96 8.22
N SER A 85 2.13 -17.91 7.79
CA SER A 85 2.64 -16.90 8.70
C SER A 85 2.62 -15.50 8.09
N VAL A 86 2.30 -14.50 8.90
CA VAL A 86 2.44 -13.07 8.56
C VAL A 86 3.13 -12.37 9.72
N THR A 87 4.23 -11.68 9.43
CA THR A 87 5.02 -10.97 10.45
C THR A 87 5.29 -9.53 10.04
N LEU A 88 5.28 -8.62 10.98
CA LEU A 88 5.68 -7.23 10.82
C LEU A 88 6.87 -6.95 11.75
N GLY A 89 8.02 -6.57 11.17
CA GLY A 89 9.26 -6.40 11.92
C GLY A 89 9.66 -7.64 12.72
N GLY A 90 9.47 -8.83 12.13
CA GLY A 90 9.74 -10.12 12.77
C GLY A 90 8.72 -10.57 13.82
N ARG A 91 7.68 -9.77 14.14
CA ARG A 91 6.64 -10.12 15.11
C ARG A 91 5.41 -10.67 14.40
N PRO A 92 4.86 -11.84 14.81
CA PRO A 92 3.64 -12.38 14.24
C PRO A 92 2.46 -11.43 14.40
N ILE A 93 1.60 -11.37 13.37
CA ILE A 93 0.33 -10.65 13.41
C ILE A 93 -0.75 -11.60 13.95
N GLY A 94 -1.17 -11.41 15.21
CA GLY A 94 -2.20 -12.22 15.85
C GLY A 94 -3.57 -11.55 15.98
N GLY A 95 -3.71 -10.30 15.47
CA GLY A 95 -4.96 -9.53 15.56
C GLY A 95 -4.77 -8.08 15.16
N PRO A 96 -5.81 -7.23 15.23
CA PRO A 96 -5.71 -5.80 14.96
C PRO A 96 -4.70 -5.10 15.86
N GLY A 97 -3.96 -4.12 15.32
CA GLY A 97 -2.96 -3.36 16.07
C GLY A 97 -2.81 -1.94 15.56
N LEU A 98 -2.32 -1.02 16.42
CA LEU A 98 -2.08 0.38 16.06
C LEU A 98 -0.84 0.56 15.16
N ASP A 99 -0.01 -0.47 15.03
CA ASP A 99 1.14 -0.52 14.13
C ASP A 99 0.76 -0.72 12.66
N ARG A 100 -0.55 -0.89 12.38
CA ARG A 100 -1.14 -1.03 11.04
C ARG A 100 -2.34 -0.11 10.90
N GLY A 101 -2.28 0.82 9.94
CA GLY A 101 -3.42 1.65 9.51
C GLY A 101 -4.15 1.00 8.34
N VAL A 102 -5.47 1.15 8.27
CA VAL A 102 -6.28 0.66 7.14
C VAL A 102 -7.12 1.81 6.61
N ILE A 103 -7.08 2.00 5.28
CA ILE A 103 -7.94 2.91 4.53
C ILE A 103 -8.79 2.02 3.62
N PHE A 104 -10.10 2.12 3.76
CA PHE A 104 -11.08 1.39 2.96
C PHE A 104 -11.52 2.22 1.75
N GLN A 105 -12.15 1.59 0.79
CA GLN A 105 -12.76 2.23 -0.36
C GLN A 105 -13.76 3.33 0.05
N GLU A 106 -14.57 3.06 1.06
CA GLU A 106 -15.37 4.06 1.74
C GLU A 106 -14.59 4.65 2.91
N HIS A 107 -14.61 5.96 3.09
CA HIS A 107 -13.83 6.67 4.13
C HIS A 107 -14.20 6.28 5.57
N ARG A 108 -15.40 5.70 5.81
CA ARG A 108 -15.88 5.18 7.10
C ARG A 108 -15.63 6.13 8.28
N LEU A 109 -15.86 7.42 8.07
CA LEU A 109 -15.81 8.39 9.14
C LEU A 109 -17.01 8.19 10.08
N LEU A 110 -16.78 8.47 11.36
CA LEU A 110 -17.82 8.44 12.38
C LEU A 110 -18.68 9.70 12.21
N PRO A 111 -19.96 9.59 11.78
CA PRO A 111 -20.74 10.75 11.33
C PRO A 111 -21.12 11.70 12.47
N TRP A 112 -21.11 11.23 13.72
CA TRP A 112 -21.39 12.02 14.92
C TRP A 112 -20.16 12.72 15.50
N LEU A 113 -18.97 12.51 14.96
CA LEU A 113 -17.73 13.16 15.36
C LEU A 113 -17.31 14.23 14.35
N THR A 114 -16.68 15.29 14.83
CA THR A 114 -16.02 16.27 13.98
C THR A 114 -14.78 15.66 13.30
N VAL A 115 -14.18 16.37 12.34
CA VAL A 115 -12.94 15.99 11.67
C VAL A 115 -11.83 15.75 12.69
N GLU A 116 -11.56 16.71 13.57
CA GLU A 116 -10.52 16.55 14.61
C GLU A 116 -10.79 15.36 15.54
N GLN A 117 -12.06 15.14 15.90
CA GLN A 117 -12.45 14.00 16.73
C GLN A 117 -12.30 12.65 16.00
N ASN A 118 -12.60 12.63 14.70
CA ASN A 118 -12.34 11.45 13.86
C ASN A 118 -10.84 11.12 13.82
N ILE A 119 -9.97 12.11 13.63
CA ILE A 119 -8.52 11.94 13.65
C ILE A 119 -8.06 11.47 15.03
N ALA A 120 -8.55 12.11 16.10
CA ALA A 120 -8.19 11.77 17.48
C ALA A 120 -8.68 10.40 17.95
N PHE A 121 -9.62 9.77 17.22
CA PHE A 121 -10.32 8.56 17.69
C PHE A 121 -9.40 7.40 18.06
N GLY A 122 -8.25 7.26 17.35
CA GLY A 122 -7.24 6.24 17.63
C GLY A 122 -6.26 6.59 18.76
N LEU A 123 -6.24 7.85 19.21
CA LEU A 123 -5.26 8.34 20.19
C LEU A 123 -5.74 8.15 21.62
N LYS A 124 -5.85 6.89 22.05
CA LYS A 124 -6.21 6.52 23.41
C LYS A 124 -4.98 6.56 24.33
N ASN A 125 -5.21 6.92 25.60
CA ASN A 125 -4.19 6.90 26.67
C ASN A 125 -3.03 7.88 26.48
N LEU A 126 -3.19 8.93 25.67
CA LEU A 126 -2.22 10.02 25.54
C LEU A 126 -2.67 11.27 26.33
N PRO A 127 -1.71 12.09 26.81
CA PRO A 127 -2.02 13.39 27.40
C PRO A 127 -2.78 14.29 26.39
N ARG A 128 -3.73 15.11 26.90
CA ARG A 128 -4.52 16.00 26.03
C ARG A 128 -3.70 16.91 25.13
N ALA A 129 -2.57 17.43 25.64
CA ALA A 129 -1.67 18.28 24.87
C ALA A 129 -1.04 17.51 23.68
N GLU A 130 -0.67 16.26 23.89
CA GLU A 130 -0.10 15.39 22.84
C GLU A 130 -1.15 15.03 21.77
N VAL A 131 -2.39 14.72 22.21
CA VAL A 131 -3.51 14.49 21.28
C VAL A 131 -3.74 15.73 20.41
N ALA A 132 -3.83 16.92 21.03
CA ALA A 132 -4.04 18.17 20.30
C ALA A 132 -2.90 18.49 19.31
N ARG A 133 -1.64 18.21 19.69
CA ARG A 133 -0.48 18.39 18.82
C ARG A 133 -0.57 17.46 17.61
N ARG A 134 -0.76 16.15 17.82
CA ARG A 134 -0.84 15.16 16.74
C ARG A 134 -1.99 15.43 15.79
N VAL A 135 -3.16 15.76 16.30
CA VAL A 135 -4.33 16.11 15.49
C VAL A 135 -4.03 17.30 14.58
N ARG A 136 -3.43 18.36 15.12
CA ARG A 136 -3.06 19.55 14.33
C ARG A 136 -2.05 19.20 13.23
N GLU A 137 -0.98 18.48 13.54
CA GLU A 137 0.03 18.04 12.58
C GLU A 137 -0.58 17.20 11.43
N HIS A 138 -1.56 16.37 11.75
CA HIS A 138 -2.22 15.55 10.73
C HIS A 138 -3.30 16.31 9.95
N LEU A 139 -3.91 17.34 10.52
CA LEU A 139 -4.76 18.29 9.78
C LEU A 139 -3.93 19.08 8.76
N GLU A 140 -2.77 19.60 9.18
CA GLU A 140 -1.79 20.25 8.28
C GLU A 140 -1.31 19.31 7.18
N LEU A 141 -0.96 18.07 7.55
CA LEU A 141 -0.49 17.05 6.61
C LEU A 141 -1.46 16.84 5.45
N VAL A 142 -2.77 16.89 5.72
CA VAL A 142 -3.82 16.66 4.72
C VAL A 142 -4.50 17.94 4.21
N GLY A 143 -4.04 19.13 4.66
CA GLY A 143 -4.53 20.44 4.22
C GLY A 143 -5.98 20.69 4.59
N LEU A 144 -6.38 20.36 5.83
CA LEU A 144 -7.76 20.49 6.33
C LEU A 144 -7.87 21.23 7.65
N GLU A 145 -6.93 22.12 7.98
CA GLU A 145 -6.90 22.89 9.22
C GLU A 145 -8.19 23.71 9.43
N GLY A 146 -8.69 24.33 8.35
CA GLY A 146 -9.93 25.12 8.36
C GLY A 146 -11.20 24.31 8.57
N PHE A 147 -11.12 22.96 8.50
CA PHE A 147 -12.27 22.05 8.61
C PHE A 147 -12.25 21.21 9.88
N ALA A 148 -11.38 21.52 10.86
CA ALA A 148 -11.23 20.74 12.09
C ALA A 148 -12.56 20.48 12.83
N LYS A 149 -13.45 21.48 12.87
CA LYS A 149 -14.76 21.44 13.55
C LYS A 149 -15.90 20.94 12.65
N ALA A 150 -15.66 20.74 11.36
CA ALA A 150 -16.69 20.25 10.45
C ALA A 150 -17.06 18.78 10.74
N HIS A 151 -18.28 18.38 10.42
CA HIS A 151 -18.75 17.01 10.47
C HIS A 151 -18.61 16.33 9.08
N PRO A 152 -18.55 15.00 9.00
CA PRO A 152 -18.38 14.26 7.74
C PRO A 152 -19.35 14.64 6.63
N HIS A 153 -20.62 14.92 6.95
CA HIS A 153 -21.65 15.33 5.98
C HIS A 153 -21.41 16.71 5.35
N GLN A 154 -20.47 17.50 5.89
CA GLN A 154 -20.08 18.82 5.38
C GLN A 154 -18.85 18.76 4.46
N LEU A 155 -18.29 17.56 4.23
CA LEU A 155 -17.08 17.36 3.46
C LEU A 155 -17.39 16.84 2.06
N SER A 156 -16.55 17.21 1.08
CA SER A 156 -16.53 16.49 -0.19
C SER A 156 -15.95 15.08 -0.01
N GLY A 157 -16.20 14.18 -0.98
CA GLY A 157 -15.64 12.82 -0.92
C GLY A 157 -14.12 12.80 -0.78
N GLY A 158 -13.41 13.65 -1.51
CA GLY A 158 -11.95 13.77 -1.41
C GLY A 158 -11.49 14.33 -0.06
N MET A 159 -12.22 15.28 0.54
CA MET A 159 -11.94 15.77 1.90
C MET A 159 -12.15 14.66 2.93
N ALA A 160 -13.25 13.93 2.84
CA ALA A 160 -13.54 12.81 3.74
C ALA A 160 -12.47 11.71 3.64
N GLN A 161 -11.98 11.42 2.43
CA GLN A 161 -10.86 10.47 2.24
C GLN A 161 -9.57 10.98 2.88
N ARG A 162 -9.23 12.26 2.75
CA ARG A 162 -8.07 12.87 3.43
C ARG A 162 -8.18 12.78 4.95
N VAL A 163 -9.36 12.97 5.53
CA VAL A 163 -9.59 12.75 6.98
C VAL A 163 -9.35 11.28 7.35
N ALA A 164 -9.80 10.32 6.53
CA ALA A 164 -9.57 8.91 6.78
C ALA A 164 -8.07 8.55 6.75
N ILE A 165 -7.30 9.17 5.83
CA ILE A 165 -5.84 9.04 5.77
C ILE A 165 -5.20 9.59 7.04
N ALA A 166 -5.55 10.82 7.46
CA ALA A 166 -5.03 11.43 8.68
C ALA A 166 -5.33 10.57 9.92
N ARG A 167 -6.57 10.05 10.04
CA ARG A 167 -6.97 9.14 11.11
C ARG A 167 -6.17 7.84 11.12
N ALA A 168 -5.84 7.29 9.96
CA ALA A 168 -5.05 6.07 9.87
C ALA A 168 -3.58 6.30 10.24
N LEU A 169 -3.02 7.48 9.93
CA LEU A 169 -1.63 7.85 10.16
C LEU A 169 -1.33 8.40 11.56
N VAL A 170 -2.32 8.95 12.26
CA VAL A 170 -2.11 9.65 13.55
C VAL A 170 -1.48 8.80 14.64
N ASN A 171 -1.62 7.47 14.57
CA ASN A 171 -0.97 6.50 15.44
C ASN A 171 0.46 6.16 14.99
N GLN A 172 0.96 6.77 13.90
CA GLN A 172 2.28 6.48 13.33
C GLN A 172 2.45 4.97 13.03
N PRO A 173 1.56 4.38 12.23
CA PRO A 173 1.63 2.97 11.92
C PRO A 173 2.90 2.66 11.11
N ARG A 174 3.44 1.45 11.29
CA ARG A 174 4.57 0.95 10.48
C ARG A 174 4.15 0.58 9.06
N VAL A 175 2.88 0.19 8.89
CA VAL A 175 2.29 -0.17 7.59
C VAL A 175 0.93 0.50 7.43
N LEU A 176 0.71 1.12 6.27
CA LEU A 176 -0.58 1.63 5.84
C LEU A 176 -1.14 0.75 4.71
N LEU A 177 -2.31 0.22 4.93
CA LEU A 177 -3.03 -0.67 4.02
C LEU A 177 -4.14 0.12 3.32
N LEU A 178 -4.16 0.09 1.99
CA LEU A 178 -5.06 0.88 1.15
C LEU A 178 -5.89 -0.09 0.29
N ASP A 179 -7.17 -0.27 0.65
CA ASP A 179 -8.10 -1.18 -0.06
C ASP A 179 -8.96 -0.38 -1.04
N GLU A 180 -8.56 -0.31 -2.30
CA GLU A 180 -9.22 0.43 -3.39
C GLU A 180 -9.58 1.90 -3.01
N PRO A 181 -8.64 2.70 -2.45
CA PRO A 181 -8.95 3.96 -1.78
C PRO A 181 -9.46 5.05 -2.72
N PHE A 182 -9.36 4.85 -4.03
CA PHE A 182 -9.75 5.83 -5.06
C PHE A 182 -11.00 5.43 -5.84
N GLY A 183 -11.54 4.23 -5.61
CA GLY A 183 -12.63 3.66 -6.42
C GLY A 183 -13.93 4.46 -6.41
N ALA A 184 -14.23 5.19 -5.32
CA ALA A 184 -15.43 6.01 -5.18
C ALA A 184 -15.25 7.48 -5.63
N LEU A 185 -14.06 7.87 -6.12
CA LEU A 185 -13.74 9.25 -6.49
C LEU A 185 -13.93 9.50 -7.99
N ASP A 186 -14.36 10.71 -8.34
CA ASP A 186 -14.32 11.18 -9.72
C ASP A 186 -12.88 11.29 -10.24
N ALA A 187 -12.69 11.38 -11.56
CA ALA A 187 -11.39 11.30 -12.20
C ALA A 187 -10.40 12.38 -11.74
N LEU A 188 -10.84 13.63 -11.57
CA LEU A 188 -9.95 14.73 -11.16
C LEU A 188 -9.57 14.61 -9.68
N THR A 189 -10.55 14.34 -8.82
CA THR A 189 -10.31 14.11 -7.38
C THR A 189 -9.41 12.89 -7.17
N ARG A 190 -9.55 11.84 -7.97
CA ARG A 190 -8.69 10.65 -7.93
C ARG A 190 -7.23 11.00 -8.21
N ILE A 191 -6.95 11.76 -9.27
CA ILE A 191 -5.58 12.20 -9.61
C ILE A 191 -4.98 13.02 -8.46
N GLN A 192 -5.75 13.97 -7.91
CA GLN A 192 -5.29 14.78 -6.77
C GLN A 192 -4.99 13.93 -5.53
N MET A 193 -5.85 12.94 -5.23
CA MET A 193 -5.65 12.06 -4.08
C MET A 193 -4.46 11.13 -4.24
N GLN A 194 -4.18 10.65 -5.44
CA GLN A 194 -2.97 9.85 -5.72
C GLN A 194 -1.70 10.68 -5.51
N GLN A 195 -1.67 11.92 -5.99
CA GLN A 195 -0.56 12.84 -5.74
C GLN A 195 -0.40 13.13 -4.25
N GLU A 196 -1.51 13.33 -3.52
CA GLU A 196 -1.49 13.59 -2.08
C GLU A 196 -0.96 12.39 -1.27
N ILE A 197 -1.39 11.17 -1.59
CA ILE A 197 -0.86 9.96 -0.96
C ILE A 197 0.64 9.81 -1.24
N LEU A 198 1.08 10.10 -2.46
CA LEU A 198 2.49 10.05 -2.81
C LEU A 198 3.31 11.07 -2.02
N ARG A 199 2.83 12.31 -1.90
CA ARG A 199 3.45 13.36 -1.10
C ARG A 199 3.56 12.96 0.38
N ILE A 200 2.51 12.39 0.94
CA ILE A 200 2.48 11.89 2.32
C ILE A 200 3.49 10.76 2.51
N TRP A 201 3.53 9.80 1.57
CA TRP A 201 4.48 8.71 1.61
C TRP A 201 5.93 9.19 1.53
N GLU A 202 6.24 10.12 0.65
CA GLU A 202 7.59 10.73 0.51
C GLU A 202 8.03 11.44 1.79
N ALA A 203 7.08 12.10 2.49
CA ALA A 203 7.35 12.81 3.74
C ALA A 203 7.57 11.87 4.94
N GLN A 204 6.80 10.78 5.03
CA GLN A 204 6.76 9.92 6.22
C GLN A 204 7.49 8.60 6.06
N ARG A 205 7.70 8.13 4.81
CA ARG A 205 8.30 6.83 4.52
C ARG A 205 7.65 5.66 5.24
N THR A 206 6.37 5.76 5.57
CA THR A 206 5.58 4.65 6.09
C THR A 206 5.46 3.58 5.00
N THR A 207 5.64 2.32 5.34
CA THR A 207 5.39 1.21 4.38
C THR A 207 3.96 1.26 3.90
N MET A 208 3.72 1.27 2.59
CA MET A 208 2.36 1.31 2.03
C MET A 208 2.09 0.09 1.16
N ILE A 209 0.90 -0.50 1.33
CA ILE A 209 0.39 -1.57 0.47
C ILE A 209 -0.93 -1.12 -0.10
N LEU A 210 -0.95 -0.91 -1.41
CA LEU A 210 -2.13 -0.54 -2.17
C LEU A 210 -2.72 -1.79 -2.84
N VAL A 211 -3.99 -2.03 -2.62
CA VAL A 211 -4.78 -2.98 -3.41
C VAL A 211 -5.66 -2.18 -4.35
N THR A 212 -5.56 -2.47 -5.64
CA THR A 212 -6.35 -1.83 -6.68
C THR A 212 -6.59 -2.77 -7.87
N HIS A 213 -7.58 -2.48 -8.68
CA HIS A 213 -7.78 -3.10 -9.99
C HIS A 213 -7.29 -2.19 -11.13
N ASP A 214 -6.86 -0.97 -10.82
CA ASP A 214 -6.36 0.00 -11.78
C ASP A 214 -4.82 -0.10 -11.89
N ILE A 215 -4.36 -0.49 -13.08
CA ILE A 215 -2.93 -0.68 -13.37
C ILE A 215 -2.20 0.66 -13.40
N ASP A 216 -2.84 1.73 -13.88
CA ASP A 216 -2.23 3.07 -13.92
C ASP A 216 -1.97 3.60 -12.50
N GLU A 217 -2.89 3.36 -11.56
CA GLU A 217 -2.67 3.67 -10.14
C GLU A 217 -1.50 2.88 -9.57
N ALA A 218 -1.47 1.58 -9.85
CA ALA A 218 -0.43 0.70 -9.32
C ALA A 218 0.97 1.09 -9.79
N VAL A 219 1.12 1.39 -11.09
CA VAL A 219 2.39 1.84 -11.67
C VAL A 219 2.75 3.26 -11.20
N PHE A 220 1.76 4.15 -11.06
CA PHE A 220 2.01 5.53 -10.64
C PHE A 220 2.54 5.61 -9.20
N LEU A 221 1.99 4.81 -8.28
CA LEU A 221 2.27 4.89 -6.85
C LEU A 221 3.36 3.91 -6.40
N GLY A 222 3.34 2.66 -6.84
CA GLY A 222 4.17 1.58 -6.30
C GLY A 222 5.64 1.67 -6.69
N ASP A 223 6.54 1.26 -5.80
CA ASP A 223 7.93 0.92 -6.14
C ASP A 223 8.00 -0.46 -6.78
N GLU A 224 7.02 -1.30 -6.48
CA GLU A 224 6.81 -2.62 -7.03
C GLU A 224 5.32 -2.87 -7.29
N VAL A 225 5.01 -3.54 -8.40
CA VAL A 225 3.67 -4.04 -8.70
C VAL A 225 3.66 -5.56 -8.60
N VAL A 226 2.78 -6.07 -7.74
CA VAL A 226 2.53 -7.50 -7.53
C VAL A 226 1.24 -7.87 -8.26
N VAL A 227 1.32 -8.78 -9.23
CA VAL A 227 0.18 -9.25 -10.00
C VAL A 227 -0.34 -10.55 -9.38
N MET A 228 -1.63 -10.54 -8.98
CA MET A 228 -2.29 -11.73 -8.44
C MET A 228 -3.13 -12.43 -9.50
N SER A 229 -3.07 -13.76 -9.53
CA SER A 229 -3.97 -14.62 -10.30
C SER A 229 -5.36 -14.69 -9.66
N SER A 230 -6.35 -15.17 -10.42
CA SER A 230 -7.69 -15.46 -9.89
C SER A 230 -7.82 -16.94 -9.50
N ARG A 231 -8.46 -17.17 -8.35
CA ARG A 231 -9.01 -18.41 -7.78
C ARG A 231 -8.21 -19.72 -7.98
N PRO A 232 -7.41 -20.09 -7.01
CA PRO A 232 -7.07 -19.32 -5.81
C PRO A 232 -6.15 -18.15 -6.16
N GLY A 233 -6.22 -17.08 -5.36
CA GLY A 233 -5.30 -15.97 -5.48
C GLY A 233 -3.89 -16.41 -5.17
N THR A 234 -2.98 -16.30 -6.13
CA THR A 234 -1.54 -16.55 -5.98
C THR A 234 -0.77 -15.36 -6.54
N ILE A 235 0.48 -15.20 -6.17
CA ILE A 235 1.35 -14.21 -6.82
C ILE A 235 1.82 -14.79 -8.15
N ARG A 236 1.39 -14.16 -9.24
CA ARG A 236 1.76 -14.57 -10.60
C ARG A 236 3.07 -13.93 -11.04
N LYS A 237 3.24 -12.65 -10.73
CA LYS A 237 4.43 -11.89 -11.11
C LYS A 237 4.70 -10.74 -10.15
N ARG A 238 5.96 -10.38 -10.01
CA ARG A 238 6.42 -9.19 -9.31
C ARG A 238 7.24 -8.34 -10.27
N LEU A 239 6.92 -7.07 -10.37
CA LEU A 239 7.49 -6.13 -11.33
C LEU A 239 8.01 -4.90 -10.58
N PRO A 240 9.33 -4.69 -10.52
CA PRO A 240 9.87 -3.46 -9.97
C PRO A 240 9.51 -2.29 -10.88
N VAL A 241 9.08 -1.18 -10.29
CA VAL A 241 8.80 0.07 -11.00
C VAL A 241 10.01 0.97 -10.89
N GLY A 242 10.98 0.79 -11.77
CA GLY A 242 12.24 1.54 -11.79
C GLY A 242 12.13 2.97 -12.35
N LEU A 243 10.91 3.52 -12.45
CA LEU A 243 10.66 4.85 -13.00
C LEU A 243 10.90 5.93 -11.93
N PRO A 244 11.64 7.01 -12.29
CA PRO A 244 11.84 8.13 -11.38
C PRO A 244 10.52 8.84 -11.05
N ARG A 245 10.44 9.48 -9.87
CA ARG A 245 9.31 10.33 -9.48
C ARG A 245 9.67 11.82 -9.70
N PRO A 246 8.72 12.68 -10.12
CA PRO A 246 7.32 12.38 -10.44
C PRO A 246 7.17 11.58 -11.74
N ARG A 247 6.30 10.58 -11.75
CA ARG A 247 6.07 9.73 -12.93
C ARG A 247 5.12 10.40 -13.91
N ASP A 248 5.50 10.40 -15.20
CA ASP A 248 4.64 10.83 -16.30
C ASP A 248 3.93 9.60 -16.90
N ARG A 249 2.59 9.57 -16.80
CA ARG A 249 1.76 8.50 -17.34
C ARG A 249 1.79 8.41 -18.86
N SER A 250 2.19 9.49 -19.54
CA SER A 250 2.34 9.54 -21.01
C SER A 250 3.72 9.09 -21.49
N SER A 251 4.67 8.87 -20.57
CA SER A 251 6.02 8.47 -20.95
C SER A 251 6.04 7.06 -21.56
N PRO A 252 6.92 6.81 -22.57
CA PRO A 252 7.05 5.48 -23.19
C PRO A 252 7.34 4.37 -22.20
N ASP A 253 8.17 4.63 -21.19
CA ASP A 253 8.54 3.64 -20.16
C ASP A 253 7.37 3.28 -19.26
N PHE A 254 6.54 4.26 -18.86
CA PHE A 254 5.31 4.02 -18.13
C PHE A 254 4.34 3.15 -18.94
N MET A 255 4.15 3.49 -20.21
CA MET A 255 3.29 2.76 -21.13
C MET A 255 3.79 1.33 -21.38
N ALA A 256 5.11 1.13 -21.46
CA ALA A 256 5.72 -0.19 -21.63
C ALA A 256 5.44 -1.07 -20.40
N LEU A 257 5.66 -0.57 -19.19
CA LEU A 257 5.40 -1.29 -17.95
C LEU A 257 3.91 -1.60 -17.78
N ARG A 258 3.04 -0.63 -18.06
CA ARG A 258 1.59 -0.82 -18.07
C ARG A 258 1.18 -1.96 -19.03
N LYS A 259 1.71 -1.97 -20.25
CA LYS A 259 1.46 -3.02 -21.24
C LYS A 259 1.97 -4.40 -20.76
N GLU A 260 3.11 -4.44 -20.09
CA GLU A 260 3.63 -5.66 -19.51
C GLU A 260 2.68 -6.24 -18.46
N ILE A 261 2.17 -5.39 -17.55
CA ILE A 261 1.20 -5.81 -16.53
C ILE A 261 -0.11 -6.27 -17.17
N HIS A 262 -0.61 -5.56 -18.18
CA HIS A 262 -1.81 -5.96 -18.92
C HIS A 262 -1.70 -7.37 -19.52
N ARG A 263 -0.53 -7.75 -20.06
CA ARG A 263 -0.31 -9.09 -20.62
C ARG A 263 -0.45 -10.21 -19.60
N GLU A 264 -0.27 -9.92 -18.32
CA GLU A 264 -0.47 -10.91 -17.26
C GLU A 264 -1.95 -11.23 -17.01
N PHE A 265 -2.88 -10.32 -17.39
CA PHE A 265 -4.32 -10.50 -17.21
C PHE A 265 -5.01 -11.06 -18.46
N PHE A 266 -4.51 -10.69 -19.65
CA PHE A 266 -5.16 -11.01 -20.91
C PHE A 266 -4.24 -11.88 -21.77
N THR A 267 -4.79 -12.93 -22.35
CA THR A 267 -4.10 -13.64 -23.42
C THR A 267 -3.99 -12.74 -24.65
N ALA A 268 -3.04 -13.02 -25.55
CA ALA A 268 -2.83 -12.21 -26.77
C ALA A 268 -4.10 -12.05 -27.63
N ALA A 269 -5.05 -12.99 -27.51
CA ALA A 269 -6.35 -12.96 -28.21
C ALA A 269 -7.41 -12.09 -27.52
N GLU A 270 -7.21 -11.74 -26.24
CA GLU A 270 -8.17 -10.98 -25.41
C GLU A 270 -7.76 -9.52 -25.22
N LEU A 271 -6.60 -9.10 -25.76
CA LEU A 271 -6.19 -7.69 -25.73
C LEU A 271 -7.20 -6.88 -26.58
N PRO A 272 -7.90 -5.88 -26.01
CA PRO A 272 -8.77 -5.03 -26.78
C PRO A 272 -7.97 -4.36 -27.90
N PHE A 273 -8.50 -4.35 -29.13
CA PHE A 273 -7.90 -3.78 -30.35
C PHE A 273 -7.53 -2.29 -30.26
N ALA A 274 -7.63 -1.64 -29.11
CA ALA A 274 -7.52 -0.18 -28.93
C ALA A 274 -6.08 0.34 -28.72
N TYR A 275 -5.04 -0.46 -28.93
CA TYR A 275 -3.66 -0.01 -28.70
C TYR A 275 -2.72 -0.17 -29.90
N GLU A 276 -3.26 -0.23 -31.13
CA GLU A 276 -2.50 0.03 -32.35
C GLU A 276 -2.72 1.51 -32.76
N ILE A 277 -1.91 2.39 -32.20
CA ILE A 277 -1.60 3.71 -32.77
C ILE A 277 -0.11 3.96 -32.54
#